data_cffffb3946d8d16b433e6e7831823059
#
_entry.id   cffffb3946d8d16b433e6e7831823059
#
_cell.length_a   1.000
_cell.length_b   1.000
_cell.length_c   1.000
_cell.angle_alpha   90.00
_cell.angle_beta   90.00
_cell.angle_gamma   90.00
#
_symmetry.space_group_name_H-M   'P 1'
#
loop_
_entity.id
_entity.type
_entity.pdbx_description
1 polymer ?
#
loop_
_entity_poly.entity_id
_entity_poly.type
_entity_poly.pdbx_seq_one_letter_code
_entity_poly.pdbx_strand_id
1 'polypeptide(L)'
;MRNTKAQSTTQTAAGCYAERHAEAQDLLERIATRLAEHKQRQAAAPADWGWAGDLGRITEQLACVLADLVDASAVRAKGLEY
;
A
#
# COMPACT_ATOMS: atom_id res chain seq x y z
N MET A 1 18.61 -17.64 8.00
CA MET A 1 18.55 -17.66 8.76
C MET A 1 18.39 -17.49 8.98
N ARG A 2 18.56 -17.07 8.63
CA ARG A 2 18.44 -16.78 9.31
C ARG A 2 18.40 -16.51 9.34
N ASN A 3 18.64 -16.27 8.79
CA ASN A 3 18.62 -16.01 9.36
C ASN A 3 18.58 -15.65 9.40
N THR A 4 18.80 -15.40 9.04
CA THR A 4 18.72 -15.15 9.59
C THR A 4 18.76 -14.94 9.90
N LYS A 5 18.81 -14.82 9.83
CA LYS A 5 18.89 -14.55 10.56
C LYS A 5 18.83 -14.56 11.23
N ALA A 6 19.09 -14.83 11.27
CA ALA A 6 19.17 -14.54 12.16
C ALA A 6 19.13 -14.17 12.58
N GLN A 7 19.12 -14.08 12.97
CA GLN A 7 19.18 -13.43 13.61
C GLN A 7 19.39 -12.88 14.02
N SER A 8 18.87 -12.79 13.72
CA SER A 8 19.66 -12.12 14.43
C SER A 8 19.37 -11.34 15.69
N THR A 9 19.96 -11.71 16.68
CA THR A 9 19.84 -11.13 17.97
C THR A 9 20.47 -9.76 18.12
N THR A 10 21.22 -9.34 17.11
CA THR A 10 21.91 -8.05 17.13
C THR A 10 21.08 -6.93 16.53
N GLN A 11 19.92 -7.24 16.00
CA GLN A 11 19.10 -6.21 15.41
C GLN A 11 18.43 -5.37 16.48
N THR A 12 18.52 -4.04 16.34
CA THR A 12 17.88 -3.10 17.25
C THR A 12 16.51 -2.71 16.72
N ALA A 13 15.72 -2.06 17.58
CA ALA A 13 14.43 -1.53 17.16
C ALA A 13 14.60 -0.51 16.04
N ALA A 14 15.62 0.33 16.13
CA ALA A 14 15.88 1.32 15.08
C ALA A 14 16.26 0.66 13.76
N GLY A 15 17.07 -0.40 13.82
CA GLY A 15 17.46 -1.13 12.61
C GLY A 15 16.27 -1.83 11.97
N CYS A 16 15.42 -2.45 12.78
CA CYS A 16 14.23 -3.09 12.28
C CYS A 16 13.29 -2.06 11.64
N TYR A 17 13.12 -0.92 12.28
CA TYR A 17 12.28 0.14 11.71
C TYR A 17 12.81 0.60 10.37
N ALA A 18 14.12 0.80 10.27
CA ALA A 18 14.72 1.25 9.01
C ALA A 18 14.46 0.28 7.87
N GLU A 19 14.54 -1.03 8.16
CA GLU A 19 14.24 -2.04 7.16
C GLU A 19 12.78 -2.00 6.73
N ARG A 20 11.87 -1.89 7.69
CA ARG A 20 10.43 -1.84 7.40
C ARG A 20 10.08 -0.58 6.64
N HIS A 21 10.73 0.53 6.98
CA HIS A 21 10.48 1.80 6.29
C HIS A 21 10.93 1.70 4.83
N ALA A 22 12.11 1.14 4.59
CA ALA A 22 12.59 0.97 3.22
C ALA A 22 11.68 0.05 2.42
N GLU A 23 11.18 -1.01 3.05
CA GLU A 23 10.24 -1.90 2.39
C GLU A 23 8.94 -1.18 2.03
N ALA A 24 8.43 -0.35 2.94
CA ALA A 24 7.22 0.41 2.68
C ALA A 24 7.40 1.37 1.53
N GLN A 25 8.57 2.05 1.47
CA GLN A 25 8.86 2.95 0.35
C GLN A 25 8.90 2.20 -0.97
N ASP A 26 9.54 1.03 -0.99
CA ASP A 26 9.59 0.21 -2.20
C ASP A 26 8.20 -0.19 -2.66
N LEU A 27 7.36 -0.64 -1.73
CA LEU A 27 6.00 -1.05 -2.06
C LEU A 27 5.18 0.11 -2.60
N LEU A 28 5.34 1.31 -2.03
CA LEU A 28 4.63 2.48 -2.53
C LEU A 28 5.02 2.81 -3.97
N GLU A 29 6.31 2.72 -4.29
CA GLU A 29 6.77 2.98 -5.65
C GLU A 29 6.21 1.95 -6.62
N ARG A 30 6.17 0.69 -6.21
CA ARG A 30 5.63 -0.37 -7.05
C ARG A 30 4.13 -0.21 -7.25
N ILE A 31 3.41 0.24 -6.21
CA ILE A 31 1.99 0.52 -6.32
C ILE A 31 1.75 1.64 -7.33
N ALA A 32 2.55 2.71 -7.26
CA ALA A 32 2.39 3.83 -8.19
C ALA A 32 2.58 3.38 -9.64
N THR A 33 3.58 2.52 -9.88
CA THR A 33 3.82 1.97 -11.22
C THR A 33 2.63 1.15 -11.70
N ARG A 34 2.12 0.28 -10.84
CA ARG A 34 1.00 -0.58 -11.22
C ARG A 34 -0.29 0.20 -11.43
N LEU A 35 -0.48 1.28 -10.68
CA LEU A 35 -1.65 2.14 -10.89
C LEU A 35 -1.59 2.80 -12.26
N ALA A 36 -0.41 3.24 -12.69
CA ALA A 36 -0.26 3.83 -14.02
C ALA A 36 -0.60 2.81 -15.10
N GLU A 37 -0.16 1.57 -14.95
CA GLU A 37 -0.47 0.50 -15.90
C GLU A 37 -1.96 0.18 -15.91
N HIS A 38 -2.58 0.17 -14.73
CA HIS A 38 -4.01 -0.08 -14.59
C HIS A 38 -4.80 0.98 -15.35
N LYS A 39 -4.38 2.23 -15.25
CA LYS A 39 -5.05 3.33 -15.96
C LYS A 39 -4.95 3.15 -17.46
N GLN A 40 -3.81 2.69 -17.96
CA GLN A 40 -3.64 2.44 -19.38
C GLN A 40 -4.55 1.33 -19.87
N ARG A 41 -4.70 0.27 -19.07
CA ARG A 41 -5.60 -0.82 -19.45
C ARG A 41 -7.05 -0.36 -19.44
N GLN A 42 -7.42 0.44 -18.47
CA GLN A 42 -8.78 1.00 -18.40
C GLN A 42 -9.07 1.83 -19.64
N ALA A 43 -8.10 2.61 -20.10
CA ALA A 43 -8.29 3.45 -21.28
C ALA A 43 -8.57 2.63 -22.55
N ALA A 44 -8.09 1.37 -22.59
CA ALA A 44 -8.33 0.48 -23.72
C ALA A 44 -9.72 -0.15 -23.66
N ALA A 45 -10.38 -0.17 -22.51
CA ALA A 45 -11.70 -0.77 -22.33
C ALA A 45 -12.52 0.05 -21.34
N PRO A 46 -12.82 1.32 -21.66
CA PRO A 46 -13.38 2.25 -20.65
C PRO A 46 -14.80 1.92 -20.22
N ALA A 47 -15.52 1.10 -20.99
CA ALA A 47 -16.89 0.74 -20.61
C ALA A 47 -16.95 -0.42 -19.62
N ASP A 48 -15.82 -1.01 -19.28
CA ASP A 48 -15.76 -2.16 -18.38
C ASP A 48 -15.76 -1.66 -16.93
N TRP A 49 -16.84 -1.93 -16.20
CA TRP A 49 -16.99 -1.53 -14.82
C TRP A 49 -16.02 -2.22 -13.88
N GLY A 50 -15.39 -3.33 -14.31
CA GLY A 50 -14.43 -4.04 -13.49
C GLY A 50 -13.24 -3.19 -13.08
N TRP A 51 -12.82 -2.26 -13.94
CA TRP A 51 -11.71 -1.36 -13.62
C TRP A 51 -12.04 -0.46 -12.44
N ALA A 52 -13.25 0.11 -12.46
CA ALA A 52 -13.68 0.98 -11.36
C ALA A 52 -13.85 0.17 -10.07
N GLY A 53 -14.36 -1.04 -10.16
CA GLY A 53 -14.50 -1.91 -9.01
C GLY A 53 -13.17 -2.24 -8.38
N ASP A 54 -12.15 -2.55 -9.20
CA ASP A 54 -10.81 -2.80 -8.71
C ASP A 54 -10.27 -1.60 -7.95
N LEU A 55 -10.38 -0.41 -8.53
CA LEU A 55 -9.86 0.79 -7.88
C LEU A 55 -10.63 1.13 -6.62
N GLY A 56 -11.94 0.88 -6.59
CA GLY A 56 -12.72 1.10 -5.39
C GLY A 56 -12.17 0.31 -4.21
N ARG A 57 -11.90 -0.98 -4.46
CA ARG A 57 -11.34 -1.85 -3.42
C ARG A 57 -9.93 -1.40 -3.02
N ILE A 58 -9.11 -1.06 -4.02
CA ILE A 58 -7.73 -0.65 -3.76
C ILE A 58 -7.69 0.64 -2.96
N THR A 59 -8.53 1.63 -3.33
CA THR A 59 -8.52 2.91 -2.61
C THR A 59 -8.99 2.76 -1.17
N GLU A 60 -9.91 1.82 -0.90
CA GLU A 60 -10.29 1.55 0.49
C GLU A 60 -9.12 1.00 1.29
N GLN A 61 -8.36 0.08 0.70
CA GLN A 61 -7.18 -0.47 1.36
C GLN A 61 -6.13 0.60 1.60
N LEU A 62 -5.89 1.45 0.61
CA LEU A 62 -4.91 2.53 0.76
C LEU A 62 -5.34 3.54 1.81
N ALA A 63 -6.65 3.82 1.90
CA ALA A 63 -7.16 4.72 2.92
C ALA A 63 -6.89 4.16 4.32
N CYS A 64 -7.04 2.84 4.50
CA CYS A 64 -6.74 2.21 5.77
C CYS A 64 -5.25 2.30 6.12
N VAL A 65 -4.39 2.11 5.13
CA VAL A 65 -2.94 2.25 5.35
C VAL A 65 -2.61 3.69 5.78
N LEU A 66 -3.23 4.66 5.10
CA LEU A 66 -3.01 6.06 5.45
C LEU A 66 -3.48 6.35 6.88
N ALA A 67 -4.61 5.75 7.29
CA ALA A 67 -5.11 5.91 8.64
C ALA A 67 -4.14 5.34 9.67
N ASP A 68 -3.46 4.25 9.34
CA ASP A 68 -2.43 3.68 10.21
C ASP A 68 -1.29 4.66 10.44
N LEU A 69 -1.10 5.61 9.51
CA LEU A 69 -0.11 6.68 9.64
C LEU A 69 -0.71 7.93 10.26
N VAL A 70 -1.76 7.76 11.05
CA VAL A 70 -2.50 8.77 11.80
C VAL A 70 -3.15 9.85 10.93
N ASP A 71 -3.57 9.47 9.74
CA ASP A 71 -4.35 10.36 8.86
C ASP A 71 -5.62 9.62 8.43
N ALA A 72 -6.68 9.78 9.20
CA ALA A 72 -7.93 9.05 8.98
C ALA A 72 -8.90 9.79 8.06
N SER A 73 -8.47 10.91 7.46
CA SER A 73 -9.38 11.72 6.65
C SER A 73 -9.94 10.95 5.44
N ALA A 74 -9.10 10.14 4.78
CA ALA A 74 -9.55 9.38 3.62
C ALA A 74 -10.52 8.27 4.00
N VAL A 75 -10.30 7.63 5.15
CA VAL A 75 -11.20 6.58 5.65
C VAL A 75 -12.56 7.19 5.97
N ARG A 76 -12.58 8.34 6.63
CA ARG A 76 -13.85 9.01 6.96
C ARG A 76 -14.59 9.44 5.71
N ALA A 77 -13.86 9.93 4.70
CA ALA A 77 -14.48 10.38 3.46
C ALA A 77 -15.18 9.24 2.74
N LYS A 78 -14.71 8.01 2.93
CA LYS A 78 -15.31 6.83 2.30
C LYS A 78 -16.40 6.20 3.15
N GLY A 79 -16.65 6.74 4.33
CA GLY A 79 -17.67 6.19 5.22
C GLY A 79 -17.24 4.92 5.93
N LEU A 80 -15.96 4.62 5.94
CA LEU A 80 -15.43 3.47 6.65
C LEU A 80 -15.25 3.82 8.12
N GLU A 81 -15.51 2.85 8.99
CA GLU A 81 -15.27 3.05 10.41
C GLU A 81 -13.81 2.84 10.74
N TYR A 82 -13.31 3.70 11.63
CA TYR A 82 -11.92 3.55 12.01
C TYR A 82 -11.62 4.03 13.44
#